data_2c16975a2b804e42148996a3f000e5f1
#
_entry.id   2c16975a2b804e42148996a3f000e5f1
#
_cell.length_a   1.000
_cell.length_b   1.000
_cell.length_c   1.000
_cell.angle_alpha   90.00
_cell.angle_beta   90.00
_cell.angle_gamma   90.00
#
_symmetry.space_group_name_H-M   'P 1'
#
loop_
_entity.id
_entity.type
_entity.pdbx_description
1 polymer ?
#
loop_
_entity_poly.entity_id
_entity_poly.type
_entity_poly.pdbx_seq_one_letter_code
_entity_poly.pdbx_strand_id
1 'polypeptide(L)'
;MSTERLPWIAEDPASQRLLELAQKVATAATTLLISGESGTGKDHLARLVHELGPRRDAPFLKIDCASLPPNLVESELFGHELGSFTGAVERKLGRLELGGNGTIVLDEVAALTPGAQGKLLRVLQERAFERLGGTETLRIEARVVALTNVDLTAAVASGHFREDLYFRLNVLALTVPPLRERRADILPLADHLLATVRAIHSHPGSHLSEPARRMLATYAWPGNVRELRNALERAVVFSHSDTLEPTDFPDNIRAAASGADGTIAGLRSLEDVEREVIAATLEATHYKISRAAEALGISRKTLLEKRKKYGLK
;
A
#
# COMPACT_ATOMS: atom_id res chain seq x y z
N MET A 1 -8.78 -13.44 17.71
CA MET A 1 -7.36 -13.06 17.54
C MET A 1 -7.27 -11.58 17.91
N SER A 2 -6.62 -11.26 19.04
CA SER A 2 -6.36 -9.88 19.46
C SER A 2 -5.51 -9.22 18.41
N THR A 3 -6.08 -8.28 17.69
CA THR A 3 -5.31 -7.35 16.86
C THR A 3 -4.52 -6.47 17.83
N GLU A 4 -3.24 -6.80 18.05
CA GLU A 4 -2.34 -5.90 18.76
C GLU A 4 -2.46 -4.51 18.14
N ARG A 5 -2.76 -3.52 19.00
CA ARG A 5 -2.87 -2.12 18.60
C ARG A 5 -1.48 -1.63 18.27
N LEU A 6 -1.13 -1.59 17.00
CA LEU A 6 0.10 -0.98 16.55
C LEU A 6 0.04 0.52 16.87
N PRO A 7 0.97 1.08 17.66
CA PRO A 7 1.00 2.52 17.86
C PRO A 7 1.26 3.23 16.53
N TRP A 8 0.70 4.41 16.36
CA TRP A 8 1.06 5.27 15.23
C TRP A 8 2.45 5.83 15.47
N ILE A 9 3.43 5.37 14.70
CA ILE A 9 4.81 5.85 14.76
C ILE A 9 4.92 7.13 13.92
N ALA A 10 5.39 8.22 14.53
CA ALA A 10 5.46 9.54 13.93
C ALA A 10 6.72 10.29 14.42
N GLU A 11 7.87 9.86 13.96
CA GLU A 11 9.14 10.56 14.19
C GLU A 11 9.39 11.62 13.10
N ASP A 12 8.86 11.39 11.90
CA ASP A 12 8.95 12.31 10.78
C ASP A 12 7.96 13.49 10.93
N PRO A 13 8.36 14.72 10.61
CA PRO A 13 7.46 15.88 10.66
C PRO A 13 6.19 15.74 9.80
N ALA A 14 6.24 14.99 8.69
CA ALA A 14 5.07 14.71 7.87
C ALA A 14 4.07 13.82 8.61
N SER A 15 4.54 12.78 9.31
CA SER A 15 3.72 11.89 10.12
C SER A 15 3.16 12.58 11.37
N GLN A 16 3.93 13.47 12.00
CA GLN A 16 3.47 14.26 13.13
C GLN A 16 2.31 15.18 12.73
N ARG A 17 2.47 15.92 11.63
CA ARG A 17 1.39 16.75 11.07
C ARG A 17 0.13 15.95 10.74
N LEU A 18 0.30 14.76 10.15
CA LEU A 18 -0.82 13.88 9.86
C LEU A 18 -1.53 13.42 11.15
N LEU A 19 -0.77 13.12 12.21
CA LEU A 19 -1.32 12.75 13.52
C LEU A 19 -2.13 13.89 14.13
N GLU A 20 -1.62 15.13 14.09
CA GLU A 20 -2.35 16.31 14.56
C GLU A 20 -3.67 16.52 13.79
N LEU A 21 -3.64 16.35 12.46
CA LEU A 21 -4.85 16.41 11.64
C LEU A 21 -5.82 15.29 11.98
N ALA A 22 -5.33 14.06 12.18
CA ALA A 22 -6.15 12.93 12.60
C ALA A 22 -6.86 13.19 13.92
N GLN A 23 -6.18 13.76 14.91
CA GLN A 23 -6.77 14.16 16.19
C GLN A 23 -7.89 15.20 16.01
N LYS A 24 -7.67 16.22 15.17
CA LYS A 24 -8.67 17.25 14.88
C LYS A 24 -9.92 16.69 14.21
N VAL A 25 -9.77 15.80 13.23
CA VAL A 25 -10.90 15.22 12.50
C VAL A 25 -11.59 14.09 13.27
N ALA A 26 -10.96 13.52 14.30
CA ALA A 26 -11.51 12.39 15.05
C ALA A 26 -12.87 12.71 15.70
N THR A 27 -13.07 13.93 16.17
CA THR A 27 -14.31 14.38 16.84
C THR A 27 -15.45 14.71 15.85
N ALA A 28 -15.14 14.88 14.57
CA ALA A 28 -16.14 15.23 13.56
C ALA A 28 -17.04 14.04 13.22
N ALA A 29 -18.34 14.29 13.04
CA ALA A 29 -19.28 13.26 12.57
C ALA A 29 -19.31 13.11 11.03
N THR A 30 -18.60 14.00 10.34
CA THR A 30 -18.59 14.10 8.86
C THR A 30 -17.79 12.96 8.23
N THR A 31 -18.10 12.66 6.97
CA THR A 31 -17.36 11.70 6.15
C THR A 31 -15.89 12.08 6.05
N LEU A 32 -15.01 11.09 6.13
CA LEU A 32 -13.57 11.26 6.00
C LEU A 32 -13.06 10.44 4.82
N LEU A 33 -12.31 11.08 3.93
CA LEU A 33 -11.56 10.43 2.86
C LEU A 33 -10.09 10.32 3.27
N ILE A 34 -9.54 9.12 3.21
CA ILE A 34 -8.11 8.87 3.43
C ILE A 34 -7.51 8.34 2.14
N SER A 35 -6.61 9.10 1.55
CA SER A 35 -5.88 8.74 0.33
C SER A 35 -4.42 8.39 0.63
N GLY A 36 -3.76 7.73 -0.31
CA GLY A 36 -2.34 7.39 -0.25
C GLY A 36 -2.03 6.07 -0.93
N GLU A 37 -0.78 5.84 -1.26
CA GLU A 37 -0.33 4.63 -1.94
C GLU A 37 -0.70 3.35 -1.19
N SER A 38 -0.69 2.22 -1.91
CA SER A 38 -0.89 0.92 -1.29
C SER A 38 0.18 0.65 -0.22
N GLY A 39 -0.23 0.10 0.93
CA GLY A 39 0.70 -0.26 2.01
C GLY A 39 1.18 0.90 2.88
N THR A 40 0.70 2.14 2.72
CA THR A 40 1.12 3.30 3.53
C THR A 40 0.57 3.29 4.96
N GLY A 41 -0.47 2.49 5.25
CA GLY A 41 -1.11 2.44 6.58
C GLY A 41 -2.43 3.22 6.67
N LYS A 42 -3.15 3.43 5.56
CA LYS A 42 -4.48 4.07 5.55
C LYS A 42 -5.47 3.43 6.51
N ASP A 43 -5.50 2.09 6.55
CA ASP A 43 -6.32 1.32 7.49
C ASP A 43 -6.01 1.64 8.96
N HIS A 44 -4.72 1.72 9.25
CA HIS A 44 -4.24 2.03 10.58
C HIS A 44 -4.64 3.45 11.00
N LEU A 45 -4.52 4.42 10.06
CA LEU A 45 -4.99 5.79 10.29
C LEU A 45 -6.50 5.86 10.51
N ALA A 46 -7.30 5.11 9.73
CA ALA A 46 -8.76 5.05 9.92
C ALA A 46 -9.13 4.52 11.31
N ARG A 47 -8.45 3.47 11.77
CA ARG A 47 -8.63 2.92 13.11
C ARG A 47 -8.21 3.91 14.19
N LEU A 48 -7.06 4.56 14.03
CA LEU A 48 -6.60 5.61 14.96
C LEU A 48 -7.62 6.75 15.10
N VAL A 49 -8.16 7.24 13.99
CA VAL A 49 -9.20 8.28 13.99
C VAL A 49 -10.46 7.82 14.74
N HIS A 50 -10.86 6.55 14.59
CA HIS A 50 -11.97 6.00 15.34
C HIS A 50 -11.67 5.93 16.85
N GLU A 51 -10.50 5.43 17.24
CA GLU A 51 -10.08 5.28 18.65
C GLU A 51 -9.89 6.61 19.36
N LEU A 52 -9.48 7.67 18.66
CA LEU A 52 -9.37 9.03 19.18
C LEU A 52 -10.72 9.75 19.23
N GLY A 53 -11.74 9.22 18.56
CA GLY A 53 -13.06 9.86 18.45
C GLY A 53 -14.05 9.46 19.55
N PRO A 54 -15.22 10.13 19.58
CA PRO A 54 -16.28 9.82 20.54
C PRO A 54 -16.95 8.45 20.33
N ARG A 55 -16.66 7.77 19.22
CA ARG A 55 -17.21 6.46 18.84
C ARG A 55 -16.28 5.29 19.14
N ARG A 56 -15.19 5.49 19.88
CA ARG A 56 -14.11 4.51 20.14
C ARG A 56 -14.60 3.18 20.73
N ASP A 57 -15.69 3.21 21.48
CA ASP A 57 -16.28 2.04 22.13
C ASP A 57 -17.41 1.40 21.29
N ALA A 58 -17.75 2.01 20.14
CA ALA A 58 -18.75 1.54 19.20
C ALA A 58 -18.13 0.64 18.10
N PRO A 59 -18.94 -0.09 17.30
CA PRO A 59 -18.42 -0.96 16.25
C PRO A 59 -17.52 -0.24 15.23
N PHE A 60 -16.41 -0.91 14.86
CA PHE A 60 -15.54 -0.51 13.75
C PHE A 60 -15.59 -1.61 12.69
N LEU A 61 -16.32 -1.35 11.61
CA LEU A 61 -16.54 -2.33 10.54
C LEU A 61 -15.82 -1.88 9.27
N LYS A 62 -15.04 -2.79 8.68
CA LYS A 62 -14.34 -2.56 7.42
C LYS A 62 -14.94 -3.44 6.32
N ILE A 63 -15.04 -2.88 5.11
CA ILE A 63 -15.42 -3.57 3.88
C ILE A 63 -14.35 -3.25 2.85
N ASP A 64 -13.76 -4.28 2.27
CA ASP A 64 -12.87 -4.17 1.12
C ASP A 64 -13.72 -4.26 -0.16
N CYS A 65 -13.84 -3.12 -0.84
CA CYS A 65 -14.67 -3.01 -2.04
C CYS A 65 -14.01 -3.65 -3.29
N ALA A 66 -12.71 -3.93 -3.24
CA ALA A 66 -11.98 -4.53 -4.35
C ALA A 66 -11.88 -6.05 -4.26
N SER A 67 -12.00 -6.63 -3.06
CA SER A 67 -11.78 -8.06 -2.83
C SER A 67 -12.97 -8.95 -3.19
N LEU A 68 -14.16 -8.38 -3.35
CA LEU A 68 -15.40 -9.10 -3.59
C LEU A 68 -15.94 -8.85 -5.01
N PRO A 69 -16.64 -9.83 -5.61
CA PRO A 69 -17.42 -9.58 -6.82
C PRO A 69 -18.44 -8.44 -6.61
N PRO A 70 -18.71 -7.64 -7.65
CA PRO A 70 -19.51 -6.41 -7.52
C PRO A 70 -20.87 -6.57 -6.84
N ASN A 71 -21.62 -7.62 -7.19
CA ASN A 71 -22.90 -7.95 -6.59
C ASN A 71 -22.80 -8.37 -5.11
N LEU A 72 -21.68 -8.95 -4.71
CA LEU A 72 -21.43 -9.30 -3.30
C LEU A 72 -21.05 -8.07 -2.49
N VAL A 73 -20.32 -7.11 -3.06
CA VAL A 73 -20.03 -5.82 -2.40
C VAL A 73 -21.31 -5.09 -2.03
N GLU A 74 -22.28 -5.01 -2.96
CA GLU A 74 -23.57 -4.38 -2.67
C GLU A 74 -24.32 -5.12 -1.56
N SER A 75 -24.35 -6.45 -1.61
CA SER A 75 -24.98 -7.29 -0.60
C SER A 75 -24.30 -7.17 0.78
N GLU A 76 -22.97 -7.07 0.83
CA GLU A 76 -22.24 -6.82 2.08
C GLU A 76 -22.52 -5.42 2.64
N LEU A 77 -22.57 -4.40 1.78
CA LEU A 77 -22.82 -3.02 2.20
C LEU A 77 -24.23 -2.80 2.70
N PHE A 78 -25.21 -3.10 1.84
CA PHE A 78 -26.63 -2.74 2.05
C PHE A 78 -27.45 -3.85 2.70
N GLY A 79 -26.94 -5.11 2.68
CA GLY A 79 -27.75 -6.28 3.01
C GLY A 79 -28.73 -6.65 1.91
N HIS A 80 -29.47 -7.74 2.11
CA HIS A 80 -30.46 -8.20 1.15
C HIS A 80 -31.62 -8.91 1.81
N GLU A 81 -32.78 -8.84 1.18
CA GLU A 81 -33.96 -9.63 1.54
C GLU A 81 -33.94 -10.98 0.80
N LEU A 82 -34.65 -11.96 1.35
CA LEU A 82 -34.83 -13.27 0.74
C LEU A 82 -35.32 -13.13 -0.72
N GLY A 83 -34.67 -13.81 -1.65
CA GLY A 83 -35.05 -13.82 -3.08
C GLY A 83 -34.66 -12.58 -3.87
N SER A 84 -33.89 -11.64 -3.32
CA SER A 84 -33.48 -10.40 -4.00
C SER A 84 -32.57 -10.61 -5.22
N PHE A 85 -31.85 -11.74 -5.28
CA PHE A 85 -31.05 -12.19 -6.43
C PHE A 85 -30.87 -13.72 -6.40
N THR A 86 -30.38 -14.28 -7.51
CA THR A 86 -30.08 -15.73 -7.59
C THR A 86 -29.01 -16.12 -6.56
N GLY A 87 -29.42 -16.85 -5.52
CA GLY A 87 -28.56 -17.23 -4.40
C GLY A 87 -28.89 -16.53 -3.07
N ALA A 88 -29.81 -15.59 -3.03
CA ALA A 88 -30.34 -14.98 -1.82
C ALA A 88 -31.34 -15.93 -1.11
N VAL A 89 -30.80 -16.98 -0.48
CA VAL A 89 -31.63 -18.03 0.18
C VAL A 89 -32.12 -17.63 1.57
N GLU A 90 -31.57 -16.57 2.15
CA GLU A 90 -31.96 -16.01 3.44
C GLU A 90 -31.77 -14.48 3.45
N ARG A 91 -32.38 -13.82 4.42
CA ARG A 91 -32.15 -12.38 4.66
C ARG A 91 -30.77 -12.18 5.28
N LYS A 92 -30.04 -11.15 4.82
CA LYS A 92 -28.74 -10.77 5.37
C LYS A 92 -28.72 -9.29 5.75
N LEU A 93 -28.24 -9.00 6.98
CA LEU A 93 -28.00 -7.64 7.42
C LEU A 93 -26.72 -7.09 6.76
N GLY A 94 -26.77 -5.86 6.24
CA GLY A 94 -25.65 -5.17 5.65
C GLY A 94 -24.71 -4.53 6.69
N ARG A 95 -23.50 -4.22 6.29
CA ARG A 95 -22.53 -3.52 7.14
C ARG A 95 -23.01 -2.14 7.56
N LEU A 96 -23.78 -1.46 6.71
CA LEU A 96 -24.39 -0.16 7.05
C LEU A 96 -25.35 -0.27 8.24
N GLU A 97 -26.08 -1.37 8.34
CA GLU A 97 -26.99 -1.65 9.45
C GLU A 97 -26.21 -2.11 10.70
N LEU A 98 -25.29 -3.06 10.53
CA LEU A 98 -24.47 -3.60 11.61
C LEU A 98 -23.51 -2.59 12.26
N GLY A 99 -23.18 -1.51 11.52
CA GLY A 99 -22.33 -0.43 12.01
C GLY A 99 -22.94 0.38 13.15
N GLY A 100 -24.26 0.38 13.29
CA GLY A 100 -24.96 1.12 14.34
C GLY A 100 -24.52 2.58 14.42
N ASN A 101 -24.12 3.04 15.60
CA ASN A 101 -23.56 4.36 15.84
C ASN A 101 -22.01 4.41 15.71
N GLY A 102 -21.39 3.35 15.20
CA GLY A 102 -19.94 3.18 15.11
C GLY A 102 -19.29 3.87 13.91
N THR A 103 -18.29 3.20 13.33
CA THR A 103 -17.56 3.66 12.15
C THR A 103 -17.54 2.55 11.09
N ILE A 104 -17.85 2.92 9.85
CA ILE A 104 -17.80 2.03 8.68
C ILE A 104 -16.67 2.52 7.78
N VAL A 105 -15.73 1.64 7.48
CA VAL A 105 -14.59 1.90 6.60
C VAL A 105 -14.84 1.20 5.26
N LEU A 106 -14.87 2.00 4.19
CA LEU A 106 -14.96 1.54 2.81
C LEU A 106 -13.55 1.56 2.22
N ASP A 107 -12.90 0.39 2.18
CA ASP A 107 -11.56 0.27 1.62
C ASP A 107 -11.61 0.13 0.10
N GLU A 108 -10.71 0.81 -0.59
CA GLU A 108 -10.63 0.89 -2.05
C GLU A 108 -11.98 1.32 -2.68
N VAL A 109 -12.54 2.44 -2.19
CA VAL A 109 -13.85 2.95 -2.62
C VAL A 109 -13.95 3.19 -4.13
N ALA A 110 -12.84 3.42 -4.82
CA ALA A 110 -12.76 3.56 -6.27
C ALA A 110 -13.17 2.29 -7.04
N ALA A 111 -13.16 1.12 -6.39
CA ALA A 111 -13.53 -0.16 -6.99
C ALA A 111 -15.06 -0.38 -7.04
N LEU A 112 -15.85 0.51 -6.44
CA LEU A 112 -17.32 0.40 -6.46
C LEU A 112 -17.87 0.54 -7.88
N THR A 113 -18.85 -0.31 -8.22
CA THR A 113 -19.59 -0.19 -9.48
C THR A 113 -20.40 1.12 -9.55
N PRO A 114 -20.73 1.62 -10.74
CA PRO A 114 -21.59 2.81 -10.89
C PRO A 114 -22.92 2.70 -10.12
N GLY A 115 -23.49 1.50 -10.05
CA GLY A 115 -24.73 1.24 -9.28
C GLY A 115 -24.52 1.39 -7.77
N ALA A 116 -23.44 0.78 -7.25
CA ALA A 116 -23.07 0.89 -5.84
C ALA A 116 -22.67 2.33 -5.45
N GLN A 117 -21.98 3.05 -6.35
CA GLN A 117 -21.68 4.47 -6.17
C GLN A 117 -22.94 5.32 -6.03
N GLY A 118 -23.96 5.09 -6.88
CA GLY A 118 -25.25 5.80 -6.80
C GLY A 118 -26.00 5.53 -5.49
N LYS A 119 -26.03 4.27 -5.03
CA LYS A 119 -26.62 3.90 -3.74
C LYS A 119 -25.86 4.51 -2.56
N LEU A 120 -24.53 4.45 -2.58
CA LEU A 120 -23.70 5.05 -1.54
C LEU A 120 -23.91 6.56 -1.45
N LEU A 121 -24.01 7.25 -2.59
CA LEU A 121 -24.32 8.68 -2.62
C LEU A 121 -25.64 8.97 -1.88
N ARG A 122 -26.70 8.22 -2.18
CA ARG A 122 -28.00 8.37 -1.51
C ARG A 122 -27.88 8.15 0.00
N VAL A 123 -27.14 7.12 0.43
CA VAL A 123 -26.85 6.86 1.85
C VAL A 123 -26.19 8.05 2.53
N LEU A 124 -25.17 8.65 1.89
CA LEU A 124 -24.44 9.79 2.45
C LEU A 124 -25.26 11.08 2.49
N GLN A 125 -26.20 11.24 1.56
CA GLN A 125 -27.08 12.42 1.48
C GLN A 125 -28.26 12.33 2.43
N GLU A 126 -29.00 11.22 2.37
CA GLU A 126 -30.27 11.02 3.08
C GLU A 126 -30.07 10.42 4.48
N ARG A 127 -28.87 9.89 4.76
CA ARG A 127 -28.58 9.13 5.99
C ARG A 127 -29.54 7.94 6.18
N ALA A 128 -29.98 7.38 5.04
CA ALA A 128 -30.91 6.27 4.97
C ALA A 128 -30.60 5.39 3.76
N PHE A 129 -31.04 4.14 3.80
CA PHE A 129 -30.88 3.17 2.71
C PHE A 129 -31.97 2.09 2.81
N GLU A 130 -32.07 1.28 1.77
CA GLU A 130 -32.92 0.10 1.70
C GLU A 130 -32.02 -1.13 1.41
N ARG A 131 -32.40 -2.29 1.95
CA ARG A 131 -31.73 -3.55 1.58
C ARG A 131 -32.01 -3.88 0.13
N LEU A 132 -31.14 -4.67 -0.49
CA LEU A 132 -31.39 -5.15 -1.85
C LEU A 132 -32.66 -5.96 -1.91
N GLY A 133 -33.58 -5.60 -2.80
CA GLY A 133 -34.91 -6.21 -2.93
C GLY A 133 -35.89 -5.85 -1.83
N GLY A 134 -35.50 -5.01 -0.87
CA GLY A 134 -36.36 -4.53 0.20
C GLY A 134 -36.99 -3.16 -0.09
N THR A 135 -38.03 -2.79 0.68
CA THR A 135 -38.70 -1.49 0.64
C THR A 135 -38.66 -0.78 2.00
N GLU A 136 -38.09 -1.41 3.01
CA GLU A 136 -37.92 -0.84 4.34
C GLU A 136 -36.77 0.18 4.34
N THR A 137 -37.08 1.43 4.69
CA THR A 137 -36.07 2.49 4.83
C THR A 137 -35.40 2.40 6.20
N LEU A 138 -34.09 2.16 6.19
CA LEU A 138 -33.23 2.03 7.36
C LEU A 138 -32.37 3.28 7.51
N ARG A 139 -32.19 3.77 8.75
CA ARG A 139 -31.34 4.92 9.02
C ARG A 139 -29.90 4.50 9.33
N ILE A 140 -28.94 5.31 8.89
CA ILE A 140 -27.51 5.14 9.21
C ILE A 140 -27.07 6.22 10.21
N GLU A 141 -26.55 5.77 11.36
CA GLU A 141 -25.94 6.65 12.36
C GLU A 141 -24.41 6.57 12.32
N ALA A 142 -23.87 5.51 11.72
CA ALA A 142 -22.43 5.30 11.61
C ALA A 142 -21.72 6.44 10.87
N ARG A 143 -20.48 6.70 11.29
CA ARG A 143 -19.55 7.56 10.55
C ARG A 143 -18.97 6.76 9.39
N VAL A 144 -18.94 7.33 8.20
CA VAL A 144 -18.32 6.71 7.01
C VAL A 144 -16.90 7.26 6.83
N VAL A 145 -15.94 6.35 6.68
CA VAL A 145 -14.55 6.64 6.31
C VAL A 145 -14.27 5.91 5.01
N ALA A 146 -13.86 6.62 3.97
CA ALA A 146 -13.49 6.05 2.68
C ALA A 146 -11.97 6.03 2.53
N LEU A 147 -11.42 4.90 2.07
CA LEU A 147 -10.00 4.75 1.77
C LEU A 147 -9.82 4.54 0.27
N THR A 148 -8.76 5.08 -0.29
CA THR A 148 -8.38 4.86 -1.68
C THR A 148 -6.88 4.98 -1.91
N ASN A 149 -6.35 4.20 -2.85
CA ASN A 149 -5.00 4.35 -3.40
C ASN A 149 -5.01 5.02 -4.79
N VAL A 150 -6.20 5.31 -5.32
CA VAL A 150 -6.40 5.92 -6.64
C VAL A 150 -6.66 7.41 -6.47
N ASP A 151 -6.16 8.20 -7.40
CA ASP A 151 -6.56 9.60 -7.55
C ASP A 151 -8.02 9.68 -8.02
N LEU A 152 -8.94 9.97 -7.09
CA LEU A 152 -10.37 10.09 -7.39
C LEU A 152 -10.67 11.25 -8.35
N THR A 153 -9.85 12.30 -8.39
CA THR A 153 -10.03 13.42 -9.33
C THR A 153 -9.80 12.94 -10.77
N ALA A 154 -8.74 12.16 -10.97
CA ALA A 154 -8.47 11.53 -12.26
C ALA A 154 -9.55 10.48 -12.61
N ALA A 155 -10.05 9.73 -11.63
CA ALA A 155 -11.13 8.76 -11.84
C ALA A 155 -12.46 9.43 -12.24
N VAL A 156 -12.76 10.61 -11.68
CA VAL A 156 -13.93 11.44 -12.08
C VAL A 156 -13.74 11.94 -13.51
N ALA A 157 -12.58 12.51 -13.83
CA ALA A 157 -12.31 13.01 -15.17
C ALA A 157 -12.40 11.93 -16.26
N SER A 158 -12.07 10.68 -15.93
CA SER A 158 -12.18 9.53 -16.85
C SER A 158 -13.55 8.83 -16.82
N GLY A 159 -14.52 9.31 -16.04
CA GLY A 159 -15.88 8.74 -15.93
C GLY A 159 -15.97 7.43 -15.14
N HIS A 160 -14.89 6.99 -14.46
CA HIS A 160 -14.90 5.79 -13.64
C HIS A 160 -15.48 6.01 -12.23
N PHE A 161 -15.50 7.25 -11.78
CA PHE A 161 -16.06 7.63 -10.49
C PHE A 161 -17.01 8.81 -10.65
N ARG A 162 -18.12 8.80 -9.89
CA ARG A 162 -19.13 9.87 -9.97
C ARG A 162 -18.62 11.12 -9.26
N GLU A 163 -18.74 12.25 -9.89
CA GLU A 163 -18.35 13.56 -9.37
C GLU A 163 -19.14 13.94 -8.10
N ASP A 164 -20.47 13.70 -8.10
CA ASP A 164 -21.34 14.00 -6.95
C ASP A 164 -20.95 13.17 -5.70
N LEU A 165 -20.61 11.91 -5.88
CA LEU A 165 -20.11 11.05 -4.80
C LEU A 165 -18.74 11.52 -4.29
N TYR A 166 -17.85 11.90 -5.21
CA TYR A 166 -16.53 12.43 -4.83
C TYR A 166 -16.66 13.64 -3.89
N PHE A 167 -17.47 14.65 -4.23
CA PHE A 167 -17.68 15.81 -3.38
C PHE A 167 -18.33 15.45 -2.03
N ARG A 168 -19.16 14.42 -1.98
CA ARG A 168 -19.76 13.97 -0.73
C ARG A 168 -18.81 13.18 0.15
N LEU A 169 -17.81 12.48 -0.41
CA LEU A 169 -16.75 11.79 0.31
C LEU A 169 -15.64 12.74 0.75
N ASN A 170 -15.28 13.70 -0.09
CA ASN A 170 -14.14 14.61 0.09
C ASN A 170 -14.52 15.86 0.91
N VAL A 171 -15.25 15.68 2.03
CA VAL A 171 -15.56 16.79 2.96
C VAL A 171 -14.41 17.03 3.92
N LEU A 172 -13.87 15.97 4.51
CA LEU A 172 -12.61 15.95 5.24
C LEU A 172 -11.66 15.00 4.52
N ALA A 173 -10.44 15.44 4.26
CA ALA A 173 -9.45 14.63 3.57
C ALA A 173 -8.13 14.55 4.36
N LEU A 174 -7.58 13.33 4.42
CA LEU A 174 -6.23 13.07 4.93
C LEU A 174 -5.46 12.30 3.87
N THR A 175 -4.22 12.70 3.61
CA THR A 175 -3.33 11.97 2.70
C THR A 175 -2.19 11.37 3.50
N VAL A 176 -2.05 10.04 3.43
CA VAL A 176 -0.94 9.34 4.07
C VAL A 176 0.27 9.38 3.14
N PRO A 177 1.35 10.05 3.52
CA PRO A 177 2.55 10.14 2.68
C PRO A 177 3.18 8.75 2.50
N PRO A 178 3.77 8.46 1.34
CA PRO A 178 4.53 7.24 1.12
C PRO A 178 5.77 7.21 2.03
N LEU A 179 6.27 6.00 2.33
CA LEU A 179 7.32 5.80 3.32
C LEU A 179 8.63 6.55 2.96
N ARG A 180 8.92 6.69 1.66
CA ARG A 180 10.07 7.48 1.14
C ARG A 180 10.01 8.98 1.46
N GLU A 181 8.82 9.53 1.76
CA GLU A 181 8.60 10.94 2.14
C GLU A 181 8.56 11.15 3.65
N ARG A 182 8.64 10.07 4.44
CA ARG A 182 8.73 10.08 5.91
C ARG A 182 9.86 9.18 6.41
N ARG A 183 11.05 9.46 5.95
CA ARG A 183 12.23 8.59 6.16
C ARG A 183 12.60 8.41 7.63
N ALA A 184 12.36 9.41 8.48
CA ALA A 184 12.63 9.30 9.91
C ALA A 184 11.77 8.21 10.59
N ASP A 185 10.63 7.83 10.01
CA ASP A 185 9.79 6.76 10.54
C ASP A 185 10.32 5.35 10.20
N ILE A 186 11.18 5.20 9.18
CA ILE A 186 11.56 3.87 8.64
C ILE A 186 12.16 2.99 9.72
N LEU A 187 13.18 3.46 10.43
CA LEU A 187 13.85 2.64 11.44
C LEU A 187 12.99 2.38 12.67
N PRO A 188 12.28 3.35 13.26
CA PRO A 188 11.33 3.10 14.33
C PRO A 188 10.21 2.12 13.93
N LEU A 189 9.70 2.22 12.70
CA LEU A 189 8.74 1.26 12.15
C LEU A 189 9.36 -0.14 12.01
N ALA A 190 10.59 -0.23 11.50
CA ALA A 190 11.29 -1.49 11.35
C ALA A 190 11.50 -2.18 12.71
N ASP A 191 11.95 -1.45 13.72
CA ASP A 191 12.16 -1.98 15.06
C ASP A 191 10.83 -2.47 15.68
N HIS A 192 9.76 -1.72 15.53
CA HIS A 192 8.44 -2.10 16.03
C HIS A 192 7.86 -3.33 15.30
N LEU A 193 7.92 -3.34 13.98
CA LEU A 193 7.46 -4.47 13.16
C LEU A 193 8.28 -5.72 13.44
N LEU A 194 9.60 -5.59 13.61
CA LEU A 194 10.48 -6.68 13.95
C LEU A 194 10.09 -7.30 15.31
N ALA A 195 9.79 -6.48 16.32
CA ALA A 195 9.32 -6.97 17.60
C ALA A 195 8.04 -7.81 17.47
N THR A 196 7.09 -7.36 16.63
CA THR A 196 5.84 -8.10 16.35
C THR A 196 6.11 -9.42 15.60
N VAL A 197 6.95 -9.38 14.57
CA VAL A 197 7.31 -10.57 13.78
C VAL A 197 8.03 -11.62 14.64
N ARG A 198 8.93 -11.19 15.51
CA ARG A 198 9.64 -12.07 16.46
C ARG A 198 8.70 -12.80 17.41
N ALA A 199 7.69 -12.09 17.91
CA ALA A 199 6.67 -12.69 18.79
C ALA A 199 5.87 -13.79 18.08
N ILE A 200 5.56 -13.61 16.79
CA ILE A 200 4.82 -14.58 15.97
C ILE A 200 5.66 -15.83 15.68
N HIS A 201 6.92 -15.65 15.32
CA HIS A 201 7.79 -16.75 14.87
C HIS A 201 8.64 -17.37 15.99
N SER A 202 8.46 -16.96 17.25
CA SER A 202 9.22 -17.46 18.41
C SER A 202 10.75 -17.32 18.25
N HIS A 203 11.20 -16.25 17.60
CA HIS A 203 12.62 -15.88 17.44
C HIS A 203 12.99 -14.71 18.38
N PRO A 204 13.28 -14.94 19.65
CA PRO A 204 13.38 -13.87 20.66
C PRO A 204 14.61 -12.96 20.51
N GLY A 205 15.64 -13.38 19.80
CA GLY A 205 16.94 -12.71 19.74
C GLY A 205 17.17 -11.75 18.57
N SER A 206 16.35 -11.81 17.49
CA SER A 206 16.66 -11.09 16.25
C SER A 206 16.72 -9.57 16.41
N HIS A 207 17.81 -8.94 15.98
CA HIS A 207 17.97 -7.49 15.89
C HIS A 207 18.66 -7.11 14.57
N LEU A 208 18.46 -5.88 14.13
CA LEU A 208 19.06 -5.40 12.89
C LEU A 208 20.52 -5.00 13.13
N SER A 209 21.43 -5.49 12.29
CA SER A 209 22.80 -4.99 12.25
C SER A 209 22.86 -3.54 11.75
N GLU A 210 23.93 -2.80 12.07
CA GLU A 210 24.10 -1.43 11.57
C GLU A 210 24.14 -1.35 10.03
N PRO A 211 24.76 -2.28 9.30
CA PRO A 211 24.66 -2.32 7.85
C PRO A 211 23.21 -2.54 7.35
N ALA A 212 22.44 -3.42 8.00
CA ALA A 212 21.04 -3.65 7.66
C ALA A 212 20.17 -2.39 7.93
N ARG A 213 20.40 -1.72 9.08
CA ARG A 213 19.70 -0.45 9.40
C ARG A 213 19.95 0.62 8.33
N ARG A 214 21.21 0.82 7.91
CA ARG A 214 21.54 1.78 6.85
C ARG A 214 20.85 1.42 5.52
N MET A 215 20.88 0.14 5.16
CA MET A 215 20.19 -0.38 3.97
C MET A 215 18.69 -0.06 3.99
N LEU A 216 18.01 -0.39 5.09
CA LEU A 216 16.58 -0.14 5.22
C LEU A 216 16.23 1.36 5.17
N ALA A 217 17.05 2.22 5.78
CA ALA A 217 16.85 3.68 5.81
C ALA A 217 16.99 4.34 4.42
N THR A 218 17.79 3.75 3.52
CA THR A 218 18.05 4.32 2.18
C THR A 218 17.11 3.81 1.09
N TYR A 219 16.50 2.64 1.27
CA TYR A 219 15.61 2.06 0.29
C TYR A 219 14.31 2.87 0.13
N ALA A 220 13.78 2.92 -1.10
CA ALA A 220 12.63 3.77 -1.44
C ALA A 220 11.26 3.21 -1.01
N TRP A 221 11.18 1.93 -0.68
CA TRP A 221 9.97 1.24 -0.21
C TRP A 221 8.75 1.45 -1.12
N PRO A 222 8.78 1.02 -2.40
CA PRO A 222 7.65 1.18 -3.31
C PRO A 222 6.35 0.52 -2.80
N GLY A 223 6.45 -0.57 -2.02
CA GLY A 223 5.33 -1.21 -1.32
C GLY A 223 5.09 -0.68 0.09
N ASN A 224 5.76 0.44 0.48
CA ASN A 224 5.59 1.13 1.74
C ASN A 224 5.77 0.22 2.97
N VAL A 225 4.95 0.42 4.01
CA VAL A 225 5.02 -0.35 5.28
C VAL A 225 4.70 -1.83 5.08
N ARG A 226 3.87 -2.16 4.08
CA ARG A 226 3.57 -3.57 3.75
C ARG A 226 4.81 -4.30 3.24
N GLU A 227 5.57 -3.68 2.36
CA GLU A 227 6.84 -4.23 1.86
C GLU A 227 7.89 -4.34 2.97
N LEU A 228 8.03 -3.30 3.80
CA LEU A 228 8.94 -3.31 4.94
C LEU A 228 8.63 -4.48 5.89
N ARG A 229 7.36 -4.68 6.25
CA ARG A 229 6.93 -5.80 7.09
C ARG A 229 7.28 -7.16 6.47
N ASN A 230 6.93 -7.34 5.19
CA ASN A 230 7.22 -8.60 4.48
C ASN A 230 8.73 -8.88 4.39
N ALA A 231 9.54 -7.84 4.17
CA ALA A 231 11.00 -7.97 4.13
C ALA A 231 11.58 -8.38 5.49
N LEU A 232 11.09 -7.79 6.58
CA LEU A 232 11.49 -8.16 7.94
C LEU A 232 11.04 -9.57 8.31
N GLU A 233 9.79 -9.94 7.98
CA GLU A 233 9.28 -11.29 8.21
C GLU A 233 10.11 -12.34 7.47
N ARG A 234 10.42 -12.09 6.21
CA ARG A 234 11.32 -12.96 5.43
C ARG A 234 12.70 -13.07 6.06
N ALA A 235 13.30 -11.95 6.46
CA ALA A 235 14.62 -11.93 7.08
C ALA A 235 14.65 -12.77 8.37
N VAL A 236 13.64 -12.64 9.23
CA VAL A 236 13.50 -13.42 10.47
C VAL A 236 13.37 -14.93 10.18
N VAL A 237 12.54 -15.31 9.18
CA VAL A 237 12.28 -16.73 8.86
C VAL A 237 13.51 -17.42 8.25
N PHE A 238 14.30 -16.71 7.44
CA PHE A 238 15.47 -17.29 6.74
C PHE A 238 16.79 -17.07 7.46
N SER A 239 16.87 -16.20 8.44
CA SER A 239 18.09 -15.99 9.23
C SER A 239 18.36 -17.18 10.16
N HIS A 240 19.63 -17.55 10.26
CA HIS A 240 20.13 -18.56 11.23
C HIS A 240 20.81 -17.90 12.43
N SER A 241 20.75 -16.57 12.53
CA SER A 241 21.42 -15.76 13.55
C SER A 241 20.44 -14.84 14.25
N ASP A 242 20.77 -14.45 15.48
CA ASP A 242 20.05 -13.42 16.22
C ASP A 242 20.27 -12.00 15.65
N THR A 243 21.24 -11.84 14.75
CA THR A 243 21.51 -10.57 14.07
C THR A 243 21.13 -10.68 12.60
N LEU A 244 20.20 -9.83 12.17
CA LEU A 244 19.76 -9.75 10.78
C LEU A 244 20.75 -8.89 9.98
N GLU A 245 21.44 -9.55 9.06
CA GLU A 245 22.39 -8.91 8.15
C GLU A 245 21.75 -8.53 6.81
N PRO A 246 22.33 -7.64 5.99
CA PRO A 246 21.82 -7.32 4.68
C PRO A 246 21.55 -8.55 3.79
N THR A 247 22.30 -9.63 3.97
CA THR A 247 22.17 -10.90 3.23
C THR A 247 20.86 -11.63 3.50
N ASP A 248 20.20 -11.37 4.62
CA ASP A 248 18.92 -11.99 4.99
C ASP A 248 17.72 -11.33 4.26
N PHE A 249 17.95 -10.16 3.67
CA PHE A 249 16.92 -9.39 2.97
C PHE A 249 16.88 -9.73 1.47
N PRO A 250 15.73 -9.45 0.80
CA PRO A 250 15.57 -9.63 -0.64
C PRO A 250 16.61 -8.88 -1.49
N ASP A 251 16.96 -9.46 -2.64
CA ASP A 251 18.01 -8.94 -3.54
C ASP A 251 17.74 -7.51 -4.03
N ASN A 252 16.48 -7.18 -4.32
CA ASN A 252 16.07 -5.84 -4.74
C ASN A 252 16.39 -4.76 -3.69
N ILE A 253 16.23 -5.07 -2.41
CA ILE A 253 16.54 -4.16 -1.30
C ILE A 253 18.07 -4.03 -1.14
N ARG A 254 18.79 -5.14 -1.26
CA ARG A 254 20.27 -5.17 -1.18
C ARG A 254 20.92 -4.40 -2.31
N ALA A 255 20.47 -4.63 -3.54
CA ALA A 255 21.04 -4.00 -4.74
C ALA A 255 20.87 -2.48 -4.71
N ALA A 256 19.72 -1.97 -4.29
CA ALA A 256 19.47 -0.54 -4.19
C ALA A 256 20.37 0.15 -3.14
N ALA A 257 20.71 -0.55 -2.04
CA ALA A 257 21.60 -0.02 -1.00
C ALA A 257 23.08 -0.03 -1.42
N SER A 258 23.47 -0.91 -2.33
CA SER A 258 24.85 -1.03 -2.80
C SER A 258 25.23 0.01 -3.84
N GLY A 259 24.33 0.95 -4.21
CA GLY A 259 24.55 1.90 -5.30
C GLY A 259 24.66 1.22 -6.68
N ALA A 260 24.43 -0.08 -6.76
CA ALA A 260 24.21 -0.80 -8.00
C ALA A 260 22.77 -0.43 -8.45
N ASP A 261 22.65 0.78 -8.97
CA ASP A 261 21.41 1.34 -9.48
C ASP A 261 20.94 0.49 -10.69
N GLY A 262 20.18 -0.55 -10.39
CA GLY A 262 19.34 -1.22 -11.37
C GLY A 262 18.14 -0.36 -11.75
N THR A 263 18.26 0.95 -11.56
CA THR A 263 17.25 1.91 -11.99
C THR A 263 17.31 2.03 -13.52
N ILE A 264 16.28 1.53 -14.16
CA ILE A 264 15.73 2.13 -15.37
C ILE A 264 15.21 3.54 -14.99
N ALA A 265 16.03 4.36 -14.37
CA ALA A 265 15.82 5.79 -14.12
C ALA A 265 16.86 6.56 -14.92
N GLY A 266 16.66 6.52 -16.20
CA GLY A 266 17.39 7.10 -17.28
C GLY A 266 17.37 6.10 -18.42
N LEU A 267 16.56 6.34 -19.42
CA LEU A 267 16.58 5.60 -20.67
C LEU A 267 18.03 5.64 -21.19
N ARG A 268 18.84 4.63 -20.80
CA ARG A 268 20.16 4.43 -21.40
C ARG A 268 19.91 3.95 -22.82
N SER A 269 20.57 4.56 -23.76
CA SER A 269 20.50 4.09 -25.12
C SER A 269 21.06 2.67 -25.19
N LEU A 270 20.55 1.84 -26.08
CA LEU A 270 21.14 0.50 -26.34
C LEU A 270 22.66 0.60 -26.62
N GLU A 271 23.11 1.71 -27.15
CA GLU A 271 24.52 2.00 -27.41
C GLU A 271 25.33 2.17 -26.12
N ASP A 272 24.77 2.83 -25.09
CA ASP A 272 25.46 3.01 -23.82
C ASP A 272 25.60 1.71 -23.06
N VAL A 273 24.55 0.89 -23.03
CA VAL A 273 24.56 -0.44 -22.40
C VAL A 273 25.54 -1.36 -23.14
N GLU A 274 25.50 -1.35 -24.45
CA GLU A 274 26.39 -2.15 -25.30
C GLU A 274 27.87 -1.77 -25.10
N ARG A 275 28.16 -0.48 -25.03
CA ARG A 275 29.50 0.05 -24.77
C ARG A 275 30.02 -0.43 -23.42
N GLU A 276 29.22 -0.36 -22.37
CA GLU A 276 29.60 -0.75 -21.03
C GLU A 276 29.87 -2.26 -20.93
N VAL A 277 28.99 -3.09 -21.49
CA VAL A 277 29.15 -4.55 -21.52
C VAL A 277 30.40 -4.93 -22.31
N ILE A 278 30.68 -4.31 -23.44
CA ILE A 278 31.91 -4.58 -24.25
C ILE A 278 33.15 -4.17 -23.44
N ALA A 279 33.15 -2.99 -22.79
CA ALA A 279 34.29 -2.53 -22.00
C ALA A 279 34.59 -3.48 -20.84
N ALA A 280 33.60 -3.84 -20.06
CA ALA A 280 33.73 -4.77 -18.93
C ALA A 280 34.23 -6.16 -19.38
N THR A 281 33.74 -6.66 -20.50
CA THR A 281 34.18 -7.97 -21.03
C THR A 281 35.63 -7.92 -21.56
N LEU A 282 36.04 -6.83 -22.18
CA LEU A 282 37.43 -6.64 -22.62
C LEU A 282 38.38 -6.61 -21.40
N GLU A 283 38.03 -5.92 -20.34
CA GLU A 283 38.81 -5.91 -19.09
C GLU A 283 38.89 -7.31 -18.44
N ALA A 284 37.75 -7.98 -18.28
CA ALA A 284 37.68 -9.33 -17.69
C ALA A 284 38.46 -10.37 -18.49
N THR A 285 38.60 -10.20 -19.81
CA THR A 285 39.37 -11.10 -20.69
C THR A 285 40.80 -10.65 -20.94
N HIS A 286 41.25 -9.65 -20.20
CA HIS A 286 42.58 -9.04 -20.36
C HIS A 286 42.85 -8.64 -21.83
N TYR A 287 41.85 -8.01 -22.47
CA TYR A 287 41.88 -7.51 -23.87
C TYR A 287 42.15 -8.60 -24.92
N LYS A 288 41.91 -9.89 -24.60
CA LYS A 288 42.03 -10.99 -25.57
C LYS A 288 40.78 -11.04 -26.45
N ILE A 289 40.84 -10.37 -27.61
CA ILE A 289 39.73 -10.19 -28.56
C ILE A 289 38.96 -11.47 -28.86
N SER A 290 39.67 -12.60 -29.04
CA SER A 290 39.03 -13.88 -29.31
C SER A 290 38.13 -14.39 -28.19
N ARG A 291 38.60 -14.28 -26.92
CA ARG A 291 37.84 -14.69 -25.76
C ARG A 291 36.71 -13.71 -25.45
N ALA A 292 36.95 -12.40 -25.65
CA ALA A 292 35.92 -11.40 -25.48
C ALA A 292 34.77 -11.57 -26.51
N ALA A 293 35.09 -11.81 -27.76
CA ALA A 293 34.09 -12.06 -28.80
C ALA A 293 33.26 -13.32 -28.53
N GLU A 294 33.89 -14.39 -28.05
CA GLU A 294 33.23 -15.62 -27.63
C GLU A 294 32.30 -15.40 -26.43
N ALA A 295 32.77 -14.72 -25.41
CA ALA A 295 31.98 -14.39 -24.23
C ALA A 295 30.77 -13.48 -24.53
N LEU A 296 30.89 -12.57 -25.51
CA LEU A 296 29.84 -11.67 -25.98
C LEU A 296 28.91 -12.31 -27.00
N GLY A 297 29.19 -13.54 -27.51
CA GLY A 297 28.42 -14.19 -28.53
C GLY A 297 28.43 -13.51 -29.91
N ILE A 298 29.48 -12.70 -30.20
CA ILE A 298 29.61 -11.95 -31.45
C ILE A 298 30.88 -12.33 -32.24
N SER A 299 30.94 -11.98 -33.52
CA SER A 299 32.14 -12.24 -34.32
C SER A 299 33.29 -11.30 -33.88
N ARG A 300 34.55 -11.77 -34.07
CA ARG A 300 35.74 -10.92 -33.82
C ARG A 300 35.72 -9.62 -34.63
N LYS A 301 35.21 -9.69 -35.85
CA LYS A 301 35.07 -8.54 -36.75
C LYS A 301 34.09 -7.52 -36.15
N THR A 302 32.93 -7.99 -35.73
CA THR A 302 31.91 -7.14 -35.07
C THR A 302 32.45 -6.48 -33.78
N LEU A 303 33.19 -7.23 -32.97
CA LEU A 303 33.79 -6.68 -31.76
C LEU A 303 34.82 -5.58 -32.07
N LEU A 304 35.67 -5.76 -33.08
CA LEU A 304 36.64 -4.76 -33.51
C LEU A 304 35.98 -3.49 -34.05
N GLU A 305 34.90 -3.63 -34.83
CA GLU A 305 34.13 -2.50 -35.35
C GLU A 305 33.47 -1.72 -34.22
N LYS A 306 32.84 -2.42 -33.24
CA LYS A 306 32.22 -1.78 -32.07
C LYS A 306 33.26 -1.14 -31.15
N ARG A 307 34.40 -1.78 -30.94
CA ARG A 307 35.53 -1.21 -30.19
C ARG A 307 36.01 0.11 -30.81
N LYS A 308 36.12 0.18 -32.13
CA LYS A 308 36.48 1.41 -32.83
C LYS A 308 35.38 2.46 -32.74
N LYS A 309 34.11 2.05 -32.90
CA LYS A 309 32.94 2.94 -32.78
C LYS A 309 32.87 3.62 -31.42
N TYR A 310 33.15 2.89 -30.35
CA TYR A 310 33.02 3.36 -28.96
C TYR A 310 34.31 3.91 -28.35
N GLY A 311 35.41 3.98 -29.14
CA GLY A 311 36.70 4.51 -28.67
C GLY A 311 37.31 3.70 -27.51
N LEU A 312 36.99 2.41 -27.39
CA LEU A 312 37.53 1.55 -26.34
C LEU A 312 38.96 1.10 -26.67
N LYS A 313 39.86 1.12 -25.67
CA LYS A 313 41.28 0.73 -25.82
C LYS A 313 41.43 -0.79 -26.01
#